data_d78d27935f7e37270b043fdca75839f7
#
_entry.id   d78d27935f7e37270b043fdca75839f7
#
_cell.length_a   1.000
_cell.length_b   1.000
_cell.length_c   1.000
_cell.angle_alpha   90.00
_cell.angle_beta   90.00
_cell.angle_gamma   90.00
#
_symmetry.space_group_name_H-M   'P 1'
#
loop_
_entity.id
_entity.type
_entity.pdbx_description
1 polymer ?
#
loop_
_entity_poly.entity_id
_entity_poly.type
_entity_poly.pdbx_seq_one_letter_code
_entity_poly.pdbx_strand_id
1 'polypeptide(L)'
;MKKVIQEEIYLDAKITDIFRLIENYENYEKFVPGCKSSSKKVISESVSQGTLNFEFLNKRYRFVSLNNSSEDRIQMKQLEGPFKSFFAHWKIESIDALKTKVQFYAEFETGFETVSY
;
A
#
# COMPACT_ATOMS: atom_id res chain seq x y z
N MET A 1 0.15 -16.76 11.48
CA MET A 1 -1.28 -16.44 11.47
C MET A 1 -1.59 -15.42 10.38
N LYS A 2 -2.53 -15.73 9.54
CA LYS A 2 -2.95 -14.81 8.48
C LYS A 2 -3.90 -13.76 9.04
N LYS A 3 -3.65 -12.51 8.69
CA LYS A 3 -4.51 -11.39 9.06
C LYS A 3 -5.08 -10.72 7.81
N VAL A 4 -6.27 -10.18 7.96
CA VAL A 4 -6.95 -9.47 6.87
C VAL A 4 -7.38 -8.10 7.38
N ILE A 5 -7.10 -7.09 6.55
CA ILE A 5 -7.59 -5.72 6.76
C ILE A 5 -8.50 -5.39 5.59
N GLN A 6 -9.64 -4.84 5.88
CA GLN A 6 -10.62 -4.49 4.86
C GLN A 6 -11.31 -3.18 5.25
N GLU A 7 -11.16 -2.17 4.41
CA GLU A 7 -11.66 -0.82 4.66
C GLU A 7 -12.35 -0.26 3.43
N GLU A 8 -13.32 0.61 3.66
CA GLU A 8 -14.04 1.28 2.59
C GLU A 8 -14.35 2.70 3.04
N ILE A 9 -14.01 3.67 2.21
CA ILE A 9 -14.31 5.08 2.48
C ILE A 9 -14.81 5.78 1.22
N TYR A 10 -15.53 6.87 1.42
CA TYR A 10 -15.96 7.75 0.35
C TYR A 10 -15.27 9.10 0.54
N LEU A 11 -14.68 9.61 -0.54
CA LEU A 11 -13.93 10.86 -0.51
C LEU A 11 -14.55 11.86 -1.50
N ASP A 12 -14.62 13.11 -1.08
CA ASP A 12 -15.10 14.20 -1.93
C ASP A 12 -13.94 14.70 -2.80
N ALA A 13 -13.58 13.88 -3.78
CA ALA A 13 -12.46 14.15 -4.67
C ALA A 13 -12.63 13.38 -5.97
N LYS A 14 -11.95 13.86 -7.01
CA LYS A 14 -11.98 13.21 -8.33
C LYS A 14 -11.17 11.92 -8.27
N ILE A 15 -11.61 10.91 -9.01
CA ILE A 15 -10.96 9.61 -9.06
C ILE A 15 -9.50 9.74 -9.50
N THR A 16 -9.18 10.62 -10.43
CA THR A 16 -7.81 10.81 -10.92
C THR A 16 -6.89 11.34 -9.82
N ASP A 17 -7.39 12.23 -8.97
CA ASP A 17 -6.61 12.78 -7.87
C ASP A 17 -6.33 11.72 -6.79
N ILE A 18 -7.33 10.90 -6.50
CA ILE A 18 -7.19 9.81 -5.52
C ILE A 18 -6.23 8.76 -6.05
N PHE A 19 -6.35 8.38 -7.31
CA PHE A 19 -5.47 7.39 -7.92
C PHE A 19 -4.02 7.85 -7.88
N ARG A 20 -3.79 9.12 -8.22
CA ARG A 20 -2.45 9.71 -8.18
C ARG A 20 -1.87 9.72 -6.77
N LEU A 21 -2.69 10.04 -5.78
CA LEU A 21 -2.25 10.05 -4.38
C LEU A 21 -1.80 8.65 -3.94
N ILE A 22 -2.55 7.63 -4.29
CA ILE A 22 -2.23 6.25 -3.90
C ILE A 22 -0.99 5.74 -4.63
N GLU A 23 -0.78 6.15 -5.89
CA GLU A 23 0.38 5.73 -6.68
C GLU A 23 1.68 6.41 -6.27
N ASN A 24 1.62 7.53 -5.58
CA ASN A 24 2.81 8.30 -5.23
C ASN A 24 3.46 7.79 -3.94
N TYR A 25 4.13 6.64 -4.02
CA TYR A 25 4.77 6.02 -2.85
C TYR A 25 5.87 6.88 -2.26
N GLU A 26 6.53 7.71 -3.05
CA GLU A 26 7.58 8.61 -2.57
C GLU A 26 7.07 9.65 -1.58
N ASN A 27 5.77 9.82 -1.48
CA ASN A 27 5.17 10.74 -0.51
C ASN A 27 4.74 10.05 0.78
N TYR A 28 4.81 8.72 0.83
CA TYR A 28 4.31 7.96 1.96
C TYR A 28 5.05 8.28 3.26
N GLU A 29 6.32 8.65 3.18
CA GLU A 29 7.10 9.04 4.34
C GLU A 29 6.51 10.26 5.08
N LYS A 30 5.70 11.05 4.39
CA LYS A 30 5.10 12.26 4.96
C LYS A 30 3.88 11.99 5.84
N PHE A 31 3.22 10.85 5.66
CA PHE A 31 1.97 10.57 6.37
C PHE A 31 1.84 9.16 6.93
N VAL A 32 2.71 8.24 6.59
CA VAL A 32 2.66 6.87 7.15
C VAL A 32 3.49 6.84 8.44
N PRO A 33 2.87 6.56 9.60
CA PRO A 33 3.58 6.54 10.87
C PRO A 33 4.76 5.56 10.86
N GLY A 34 5.91 6.02 11.34
CA GLY A 34 7.11 5.20 11.42
C GLY A 34 7.89 5.09 10.11
N CYS A 35 7.34 5.57 9.02
CA CYS A 35 8.02 5.54 7.73
C CYS A 35 9.07 6.65 7.67
N LYS A 36 10.34 6.29 7.60
CA LYS A 36 11.46 7.24 7.57
C LYS A 36 11.83 7.68 6.18
N SER A 37 11.64 6.81 5.21
CA SER A 37 11.86 7.14 3.80
C SER A 37 10.98 6.29 2.92
N SER A 38 10.66 6.84 1.76
CA SER A 38 9.85 6.14 0.76
C SER A 38 10.35 6.51 -0.62
N SER A 39 10.28 5.55 -1.54
CA SER A 39 10.74 5.77 -2.92
C SER A 39 9.93 4.91 -3.88
N LYS A 40 9.98 5.29 -5.14
CA LYS A 40 9.26 4.60 -6.20
C LYS A 40 10.19 4.41 -7.40
N LYS A 41 10.21 3.21 -7.94
CA LYS A 41 10.93 2.90 -9.17
C LYS A 41 9.91 2.45 -10.22
N VAL A 42 9.82 3.16 -11.32
CA VAL A 42 8.94 2.80 -12.43
C VAL A 42 9.62 1.72 -13.26
N ILE A 43 8.93 0.59 -13.44
CA ILE A 43 9.44 -0.53 -14.22
C ILE A 43 8.84 -0.51 -15.62
N SER A 44 7.54 -0.25 -15.71
CA SER A 44 6.83 -0.14 -16.98
C SER A 44 5.65 0.80 -16.79
N GLU A 45 4.83 0.95 -17.81
CA GLU A 45 3.67 1.84 -17.78
C GLU A 45 2.72 1.57 -16.60
N SER A 46 2.50 0.29 -16.28
CA SER A 46 1.56 -0.10 -15.22
C SER A 46 2.21 -0.77 -14.02
N VAL A 47 3.52 -0.96 -14.05
CA VAL A 47 4.24 -1.69 -12.98
C VAL A 47 5.30 -0.79 -12.37
N SER A 48 5.29 -0.71 -11.05
CA SER A 48 6.29 0.03 -10.29
C SER A 48 6.70 -0.76 -9.05
N GLN A 49 7.83 -0.37 -8.49
CA GLN A 49 8.33 -0.94 -7.25
C GLN A 49 8.39 0.16 -6.21
N GLY A 50 7.69 -0.05 -5.10
CA GLY A 50 7.72 0.87 -3.98
C GLY A 50 8.63 0.36 -2.87
N THR A 51 9.36 1.25 -2.24
CA THR A 51 10.23 0.92 -1.11
C THR A 51 9.89 1.83 0.05
N LEU A 52 9.55 1.23 1.18
CA LEU A 52 9.27 1.94 2.43
C LEU A 52 10.23 1.45 3.49
N ASN A 53 10.91 2.38 4.14
CA ASN A 53 11.82 2.06 5.23
C ASN A 53 11.19 2.56 6.53
N PHE A 54 10.96 1.64 7.46
CA PHE A 54 10.32 1.91 8.73
C PHE A 54 11.31 1.78 9.88
N GLU A 55 11.07 2.57 10.91
CA GLU A 55 11.73 2.41 12.19
C GLU A 55 10.66 2.31 13.27
N PHE A 56 10.69 1.22 14.03
CA PHE A 56 9.71 0.97 15.07
C PHE A 56 10.37 0.17 16.20
N LEU A 57 10.26 0.68 17.42
CA LEU A 57 10.84 0.04 18.62
C LEU A 57 12.34 -0.24 18.44
N ASN A 58 13.08 0.72 17.89
CA ASN A 58 14.53 0.63 17.63
C ASN A 58 14.93 -0.42 16.60
N LYS A 59 13.97 -0.94 15.85
CA LYS A 59 14.23 -1.85 14.75
C LYS A 59 13.88 -1.17 13.44
N ARG A 60 14.66 -1.50 12.41
CA ARG A 60 14.44 -0.99 11.07
C ARG A 60 13.92 -2.10 10.17
N TYR A 61 12.91 -1.77 9.40
CA TYR A 61 12.30 -2.70 8.44
C TYR A 61 12.30 -2.05 7.08
N ARG A 62 12.65 -2.84 6.08
CA ARG A 62 12.53 -2.43 4.69
C ARG A 62 11.42 -3.24 4.05
N PHE A 63 10.44 -2.55 3.48
CA PHE A 63 9.33 -3.18 2.78
C PHE A 63 9.40 -2.77 1.32
N VAL A 64 9.55 -3.75 0.44
CA VAL A 64 9.59 -3.53 -1.01
C VAL A 64 8.39 -4.25 -1.61
N SER A 65 7.58 -3.53 -2.38
CA SER A 65 6.41 -4.09 -3.02
C SER A 65 6.47 -3.93 -4.53
N LEU A 66 5.98 -4.92 -5.24
CA LEU A 66 5.70 -4.82 -6.67
C LEU A 66 4.25 -4.38 -6.81
N ASN A 67 4.03 -3.29 -7.51
CA ASN A 67 2.73 -2.67 -7.63
C ASN A 67 2.30 -2.66 -9.08
N ASN A 68 1.13 -3.21 -9.34
CA ASN A 68 0.57 -3.30 -10.68
C ASN A 68 -0.72 -2.50 -10.73
N SER A 69 -0.73 -1.45 -11.54
CA SER A 69 -1.88 -0.55 -11.69
C SER A 69 -2.68 -0.93 -12.93
N SER A 70 -3.97 -0.99 -12.77
CA SER A 70 -4.92 -1.12 -13.86
C SER A 70 -5.91 0.04 -13.77
N GLU A 71 -6.94 0.03 -14.59
CA GLU A 71 -7.87 1.16 -14.73
C GLU A 71 -8.50 1.61 -13.41
N ASP A 72 -8.89 0.66 -12.54
CA ASP A 72 -9.59 0.96 -11.29
C ASP A 72 -8.94 0.32 -10.08
N ARG A 73 -7.73 -0.22 -10.22
CA ARG A 73 -7.13 -1.07 -9.21
C ARG A 73 -5.62 -0.90 -9.15
N ILE A 74 -5.08 -1.01 -7.94
CA ILE A 74 -3.65 -1.11 -7.73
C ILE A 74 -3.43 -2.35 -6.88
N GLN A 75 -2.72 -3.33 -7.41
CA GLN A 75 -2.38 -4.56 -6.68
C GLN A 75 -0.95 -4.45 -6.18
N MET A 76 -0.73 -4.88 -4.94
CA MET A 76 0.57 -4.79 -4.29
C MET A 76 0.96 -6.17 -3.77
N LYS A 77 2.20 -6.56 -4.06
CA LYS A 77 2.76 -7.82 -3.59
C LYS A 77 4.12 -7.57 -2.98
N GLN A 78 4.38 -8.14 -1.82
CA GLN A 78 5.68 -8.00 -1.18
C GLN A 78 6.76 -8.75 -1.97
N LEU A 79 7.85 -8.06 -2.28
CA LEU A 79 9.05 -8.66 -2.82
C LEU A 79 10.07 -8.92 -1.71
N GLU A 80 10.14 -8.00 -0.75
CA GLU A 80 11.04 -8.06 0.38
C GLU A 80 10.37 -7.36 1.54
N GLY A 81 10.46 -7.91 2.74
CA GLY A 81 9.87 -7.25 3.90
C GLY A 81 9.75 -8.17 5.09
N PRO A 82 9.18 -7.64 6.18
CA PRO A 82 9.09 -8.36 7.44
C PRO A 82 7.98 -9.41 7.49
N PHE A 83 7.11 -9.44 6.48
CA PHE A 83 6.00 -10.38 6.48
C PHE A 83 6.40 -11.70 5.83
N LYS A 84 5.84 -12.78 6.31
CA LYS A 84 5.99 -14.08 5.66
C LYS A 84 5.30 -14.06 4.29
N SER A 85 4.16 -13.40 4.21
CA SER A 85 3.48 -13.11 2.97
C SER A 85 2.69 -11.81 3.11
N PHE A 86 2.53 -11.10 2.02
CA PHE A 86 1.76 -9.86 1.98
C PHE A 86 1.18 -9.66 0.58
N PHE A 87 -0.11 -9.44 0.53
CA PHE A 87 -0.82 -9.08 -0.69
C PHE A 87 -1.88 -8.04 -0.34
N ALA A 88 -1.97 -7.00 -1.16
CA ALA A 88 -2.97 -5.97 -0.96
C ALA A 88 -3.49 -5.45 -2.30
N HIS A 89 -4.66 -4.86 -2.28
CA HIS A 89 -5.14 -4.12 -3.43
C HIS A 89 -6.00 -2.94 -3.00
N TRP A 90 -5.93 -1.92 -3.80
CA TRP A 90 -6.82 -0.78 -3.77
C TRP A 90 -7.79 -0.92 -4.93
N LYS A 91 -9.08 -0.72 -4.68
CA LYS A 91 -10.08 -0.59 -5.72
C LYS A 91 -10.69 0.79 -5.63
N ILE A 92 -10.72 1.50 -6.73
CA ILE A 92 -11.10 2.90 -6.78
C ILE A 92 -12.23 3.05 -7.80
N GLU A 93 -13.36 3.58 -7.34
CA GLU A 93 -14.57 3.69 -8.17
C GLU A 93 -15.12 5.10 -8.11
N SER A 94 -15.37 5.68 -9.27
CA SER A 94 -16.02 6.98 -9.37
C SER A 94 -17.52 6.83 -9.10
N ILE A 95 -18.00 7.53 -8.07
CA ILE A 95 -19.44 7.57 -7.79
C ILE A 95 -20.07 8.69 -8.60
N ASP A 96 -19.44 9.86 -8.63
CA ASP A 96 -19.77 10.97 -9.51
C ASP A 96 -18.51 11.80 -9.75
N ALA A 97 -18.65 12.95 -10.43
CA ALA A 97 -17.50 13.76 -10.85
C ALA A 97 -16.62 14.21 -9.68
N LEU A 98 -17.18 14.35 -8.48
CA LEU A 98 -16.46 14.87 -7.30
C LEU A 98 -16.49 13.92 -6.11
N LYS A 99 -16.87 12.66 -6.34
CA LYS A 99 -16.95 11.68 -5.25
C LYS A 99 -16.39 10.35 -5.71
N THR A 100 -15.49 9.82 -4.90
CA THR A 100 -14.80 8.56 -5.20
C THR A 100 -14.93 7.60 -4.02
N LYS A 101 -15.22 6.35 -4.34
CA LYS A 101 -15.25 5.26 -3.37
C LYS A 101 -13.92 4.54 -3.43
N VAL A 102 -13.29 4.37 -2.28
CA VAL A 102 -12.00 3.70 -2.16
C VAL A 102 -12.17 2.48 -1.26
N GLN A 103 -11.77 1.33 -1.78
CA GLN A 103 -11.75 0.08 -1.01
C GLN A 103 -10.32 -0.41 -0.91
N PHE A 104 -9.91 -0.77 0.29
CA PHE A 104 -8.59 -1.34 0.55
C PHE A 104 -8.76 -2.73 1.14
N TYR A 105 -7.98 -3.67 0.61
CA TYR A 105 -7.93 -5.03 1.11
C TYR A 105 -6.47 -5.45 1.26
N ALA A 106 -6.13 -6.04 2.39
CA ALA A 106 -4.79 -6.58 2.60
C ALA A 106 -4.88 -7.92 3.32
N GLU A 107 -4.09 -8.87 2.87
CA GLU A 107 -3.85 -10.15 3.54
C GLU A 107 -2.37 -10.24 3.85
N PHE A 108 -2.03 -10.56 5.07
CA PHE A 108 -0.63 -10.74 5.42
C PHE A 108 -0.46 -11.77 6.51
N GLU A 109 0.72 -12.37 6.53
CA GLU A 109 1.10 -13.35 7.53
C GLU A 109 2.41 -12.92 8.16
N THR A 110 2.44 -12.84 9.47
CA THR A 110 3.65 -12.48 10.19
C THR A 110 4.53 -13.72 10.35
N GLY A 111 5.84 -13.54 10.22
CA GLY A 111 6.78 -14.63 10.42
C GLY A 111 7.21 -14.81 11.87
N PHE A 112 6.60 -14.04 12.79
CA PHE A 112 6.99 -14.07 14.19
C PHE A 112 5.79 -14.21 15.13
N GLU A 113 4.77 -14.91 14.73
CA GLU A 113 3.61 -15.19 15.57
C GLU A 113 3.97 -15.98 16.82
N THR A 114 5.11 -16.65 16.79
CA THR A 114 5.65 -17.37 17.93
C THR A 114 6.01 -16.44 19.09
N VAL A 115 6.09 -15.17 18.84
CA VAL A 115 6.45 -14.17 19.83
C VAL A 115 5.21 -13.65 20.59
N SER A 116 4.06 -14.06 20.16
CA SER A 116 2.80 -13.59 20.74
C SER A 116 2.45 -14.37 22.02
N TYR A 117 3.04 -14.01 23.12
CA TYR A 117 2.68 -14.60 24.41
C TYR A 117 2.97 -13.67 25.57
#